data_c5b5703c366853a3b229a23ff058f2e6
#
_entry.id   c5b5703c366853a3b229a23ff058f2e6
#
_cell.length_a   1.000
_cell.length_b   1.000
_cell.length_c   1.000
_cell.angle_alpha   90.00
_cell.angle_beta   90.00
_cell.angle_gamma   90.00
#
_symmetry.space_group_name_H-M   'P 1'
#
loop_
_entity.id
_entity.type
_entity.pdbx_description
1 polymer ?
#
loop_
_entity_poly.entity_id
_entity_poly.type
_entity_poly.pdbx_seq_one_letter_code
_entity_poly.pdbx_strand_id
1 'polypeptide(L)'
;MIRIGIVGDIGSGKSYVAKQFGFPIFNADFEVNKIYKKSRKCFKKLKRAFPNHIFSFPIKRRELFRIVAENKNNVKKINKIIHPEVRLRMNKFLNKNKKKKAIVL
;
A
#
# COMPACT_ATOMS: atom_id res chain seq x y z
N MET A 1 -17.27 13.10 -9.30
CA MET A 1 -16.80 12.36 -8.12
C MET A 1 -15.91 13.26 -7.27
N ILE A 2 -16.20 13.34 -5.99
CA ILE A 2 -15.41 14.13 -5.05
C ILE A 2 -14.38 13.23 -4.38
N ARG A 3 -13.13 13.65 -4.36
CA ARG A 3 -12.06 12.94 -3.66
C ARG A 3 -11.79 13.65 -2.33
N ILE A 4 -12.00 12.94 -1.23
CA ILE A 4 -11.79 13.49 0.10
C ILE A 4 -10.45 12.96 0.63
N GLY A 5 -9.50 13.88 0.78
CA GLY A 5 -8.23 13.57 1.44
C GLY A 5 -8.35 13.87 2.91
N ILE A 6 -8.17 12.87 3.75
CA ILE A 6 -8.18 13.05 5.20
C ILE A 6 -6.75 12.95 5.70
N VAL A 7 -6.25 14.04 6.26
CA VAL A 7 -4.89 14.11 6.82
C VAL A 7 -4.94 13.64 8.27
N GLY A 8 -4.05 12.74 8.64
CA GLY A 8 -3.94 12.25 10.00
C GLY A 8 -3.54 10.78 10.04
N ASP A 9 -3.16 10.34 11.22
CA ASP A 9 -2.76 8.96 11.46
C ASP A 9 -3.96 8.01 11.46
N ILE A 10 -3.67 6.71 11.44
CA ILE A 10 -4.69 5.65 11.42
C ILE A 10 -5.69 5.79 12.58
N GLY A 11 -5.28 6.32 13.71
CA GLY A 11 -6.15 6.55 14.87
C GLY A 11 -6.96 7.84 14.82
N SER A 12 -6.89 8.64 13.77
CA SER A 12 -7.44 9.99 13.72
C SER A 12 -8.90 10.10 13.31
N GLY A 13 -9.61 8.98 13.17
CA GLY A 13 -11.02 8.99 12.81
C GLY A 13 -11.33 8.93 11.33
N LYS A 14 -10.34 8.71 10.47
CA LYS A 14 -10.53 8.59 9.03
C LYS A 14 -11.57 7.53 8.66
N SER A 15 -11.46 6.34 9.25
CA SER A 15 -12.40 5.25 9.02
C SER A 15 -13.79 5.57 9.57
N TYR A 16 -13.86 6.25 10.71
CA TYR A 16 -15.12 6.67 11.31
C TYR A 16 -15.88 7.62 10.38
N VAL A 17 -15.20 8.65 9.86
CA VAL A 17 -15.80 9.62 8.94
C VAL A 17 -16.33 8.92 7.69
N ALA A 18 -15.54 8.02 7.10
CA ALA A 18 -15.93 7.30 5.91
C ALA A 18 -17.16 6.42 6.16
N LYS A 19 -17.21 5.71 7.28
CA LYS A 19 -18.35 4.89 7.67
C LYS A 19 -19.60 5.73 7.89
N GLN A 20 -19.45 6.89 8.54
CA GLN A 20 -20.57 7.80 8.83
C GLN A 20 -21.28 8.22 7.56
N PHE A 21 -20.53 8.51 6.50
CA PHE A 21 -21.09 8.98 5.24
C PHE A 21 -21.27 7.89 4.18
N GLY A 22 -20.87 6.65 4.47
CA GLY A 22 -20.98 5.56 3.53
C GLY A 22 -20.07 5.68 2.31
N PHE A 23 -18.97 6.43 2.41
CA PHE A 23 -18.05 6.63 1.31
C PHE A 23 -17.07 5.45 1.19
N PRO A 24 -16.74 5.02 -0.05
CA PRO A 24 -15.67 4.05 -0.25
C PRO A 24 -14.32 4.58 0.24
N ILE A 25 -13.53 3.71 0.86
CA ILE A 25 -12.22 4.07 1.41
C ILE A 25 -11.12 3.36 0.63
N PHE A 26 -10.12 4.10 0.18
CA PHE A 26 -8.85 3.52 -0.27
C PHE A 26 -7.81 3.74 0.81
N ASN A 27 -7.33 2.65 1.42
CA ASN A 27 -6.31 2.69 2.45
C ASN A 27 -5.01 2.16 1.86
N ALA A 28 -4.04 3.07 1.61
CA ALA A 28 -2.77 2.72 0.99
C ALA A 28 -1.97 1.73 1.84
N ASP A 29 -1.95 1.89 3.16
CA ASP A 29 -1.22 0.98 4.05
C ASP A 29 -1.78 -0.44 4.00
N PHE A 30 -3.10 -0.57 3.96
CA PHE A 30 -3.76 -1.87 3.83
C PHE A 30 -3.42 -2.52 2.48
N GLU A 31 -3.40 -1.73 1.41
CA GLU A 31 -3.05 -2.23 0.08
C GLU A 31 -1.59 -2.66 0.00
N VAL A 32 -0.68 -1.91 0.62
CA VAL A 32 0.73 -2.29 0.70
C VAL A 32 0.90 -3.62 1.44
N ASN A 33 0.20 -3.80 2.56
CA ASN A 33 0.24 -5.06 3.29
C ASN A 33 -0.28 -6.24 2.45
N LYS A 34 -1.34 -6.01 1.68
CA LYS A 34 -1.85 -7.03 0.74
C LYS A 34 -0.83 -7.38 -0.33
N ILE A 35 -0.12 -6.38 -0.86
CA ILE A 35 0.92 -6.60 -1.87
C ILE A 35 2.00 -7.51 -1.32
N TYR A 36 2.48 -7.26 -0.10
CA TYR A 36 3.50 -8.10 0.53
C TYR A 36 3.01 -9.53 0.77
N LYS A 37 1.73 -9.71 1.04
CA LYS A 37 1.15 -11.03 1.32
C LYS A 37 0.78 -11.81 0.07
N LYS A 38 0.35 -11.14 -1.00
CA LYS A 38 -0.30 -11.81 -2.13
C LYS A 38 0.33 -11.55 -3.49
N SER A 39 1.11 -10.49 -3.67
CA SER A 39 1.67 -10.16 -4.97
C SER A 39 2.96 -10.91 -5.23
N ARG A 40 2.90 -11.96 -6.03
CA ARG A 40 4.09 -12.69 -6.46
C ARG A 40 4.99 -11.85 -7.37
N LYS A 41 4.40 -10.97 -8.15
CA LYS A 41 5.11 -10.04 -9.02
C LYS A 41 6.05 -9.14 -8.21
N CYS A 42 5.53 -8.53 -7.15
CA CYS A 42 6.33 -7.68 -6.25
C CYS A 42 7.33 -8.51 -5.46
N PHE A 43 6.95 -9.71 -5.02
CA PHE A 43 7.86 -10.63 -4.37
C PHE A 43 9.08 -10.93 -5.24
N LYS A 44 8.86 -11.26 -6.50
CA LYS A 44 9.94 -11.56 -7.44
C LYS A 44 10.88 -10.38 -7.63
N LYS A 45 10.32 -9.18 -7.75
CA LYS A 45 11.10 -7.94 -7.90
C LYS A 45 11.90 -7.64 -6.63
N LEU A 46 11.31 -7.78 -5.46
CA LEU A 46 11.98 -7.58 -4.18
C LEU A 46 13.08 -8.63 -3.96
N LYS A 47 12.80 -9.88 -4.31
CA LYS A 47 13.79 -10.96 -4.23
C LYS A 47 14.99 -10.68 -5.13
N ARG A 48 14.75 -10.17 -6.32
CA ARG A 48 15.81 -9.81 -7.25
C ARG A 48 16.66 -8.66 -6.73
N ALA A 49 16.02 -7.65 -6.12
CA ALA A 49 16.72 -6.49 -5.57
C ALA A 49 17.45 -6.81 -4.27
N PHE A 50 16.89 -7.68 -3.45
CA PHE A 50 17.42 -8.03 -2.12
C PHE A 50 17.49 -9.55 -1.93
N PRO A 51 18.33 -10.25 -2.73
CA PRO A 51 18.35 -11.72 -2.72
C PRO A 51 18.82 -12.31 -1.39
N ASN A 52 19.57 -11.55 -0.60
CA ASN A 52 20.09 -12.01 0.69
C ASN A 52 19.16 -11.71 1.87
N HIS A 53 18.04 -11.05 1.62
CA HIS A 53 17.12 -10.60 2.66
C HIS A 53 15.71 -11.15 2.51
N ILE A 54 15.26 -11.40 1.28
CA ILE A 54 13.92 -11.88 0.99
C ILE A 54 13.95 -13.38 0.72
N PHE A 55 13.37 -14.16 1.64
CA PHE A 55 13.40 -15.63 1.59
C PHE A 55 12.01 -16.26 1.60
N SER A 56 11.00 -15.53 2.04
CA SER A 56 9.67 -16.09 2.29
C SER A 56 8.60 -15.41 1.46
N PHE A 57 7.61 -16.19 1.03
CA PHE A 57 6.36 -15.67 0.51
C PHE A 57 5.21 -16.32 1.30
N PRO A 58 4.34 -15.55 1.93
CA PRO A 58 4.29 -14.07 2.02
C PRO A 58 5.54 -13.46 2.65
N ILE A 59 5.88 -12.22 2.22
CA ILE A 59 7.06 -11.53 2.73
C ILE A 59 6.86 -11.21 4.21
N LYS A 60 7.85 -11.57 5.03
CA LYS A 60 7.78 -11.33 6.47
C LYS A 60 8.21 -9.90 6.79
N ARG A 61 7.51 -9.28 7.75
CA ARG A 61 7.83 -7.92 8.19
C ARG A 61 9.27 -7.77 8.66
N ARG A 62 9.83 -8.78 9.33
CA ARG A 62 11.21 -8.76 9.80
C ARG A 62 12.24 -8.73 8.66
N GLU A 63 11.92 -9.33 7.51
CA GLU A 63 12.80 -9.29 6.34
C GLU A 63 12.90 -7.87 5.80
N LEU A 64 11.75 -7.19 5.67
CA LEU A 64 11.70 -5.78 5.26
C LEU A 64 12.42 -4.88 6.27
N PHE A 65 12.23 -5.13 7.56
CA PHE A 65 12.88 -4.36 8.62
C PHE A 65 14.40 -4.45 8.52
N ARG A 66 14.95 -5.64 8.29
CA ARG A 66 16.40 -5.83 8.13
C ARG A 66 16.95 -5.07 6.94
N ILE A 67 16.23 -5.07 5.83
CA ILE A 67 16.63 -4.32 4.63
C ILE A 67 16.75 -2.83 4.95
N VAL A 68 15.75 -2.26 5.59
CA VAL A 68 15.71 -0.84 5.94
C VAL A 68 16.75 -0.50 7.00
N ALA A 69 16.96 -1.39 7.97
CA ALA A 69 17.95 -1.18 9.03
C ALA A 69 19.39 -1.16 8.50
N GLU A 70 19.66 -1.93 7.45
CA GLU A 70 21.00 -2.01 6.86
C GLU A 70 21.38 -0.73 6.13
N ASN A 71 20.44 -0.12 5.39
CA ASN A 71 20.69 1.13 4.66
C ASN A 71 19.38 1.88 4.44
N LYS A 72 19.33 3.12 4.87
CA LYS A 72 18.15 3.99 4.72
C LYS A 72 17.72 4.16 3.27
N ASN A 73 18.67 4.14 2.33
CA ASN A 73 18.37 4.26 0.91
C ASN A 73 17.58 3.07 0.35
N ASN A 74 17.56 1.95 1.06
CA ASN A 74 16.79 0.78 0.67
C ASN A 74 15.28 1.04 0.70
N VAL A 75 14.82 1.98 1.53
CA VAL A 75 13.41 2.42 1.53
C VAL A 75 13.01 2.91 0.16
N LYS A 76 13.86 3.73 -0.48
CA LYS A 76 13.59 4.26 -1.82
C LYS A 76 13.53 3.14 -2.86
N LYS A 77 14.40 2.14 -2.74
CA LYS A 77 14.40 0.98 -3.66
C LYS A 77 13.13 0.15 -3.51
N ILE A 78 12.70 -0.09 -2.27
CA ILE A 78 11.45 -0.80 -1.99
C ILE A 78 10.27 -0.02 -2.57
N ASN A 79 10.22 1.29 -2.33
CA ASN A 79 9.14 2.14 -2.81
C ASN A 79 9.06 2.16 -4.34
N LYS A 80 10.19 2.17 -5.04
CA LYS A 80 10.20 2.09 -6.51
C LYS A 80 9.54 0.81 -7.04
N ILE A 81 9.63 -0.28 -6.28
CA ILE A 81 9.02 -1.55 -6.64
C ILE A 81 7.53 -1.56 -6.29
N ILE A 82 7.18 -1.05 -5.13
CA ILE A 82 5.82 -1.15 -4.58
C ILE A 82 4.88 -0.05 -5.12
N HIS A 83 5.36 1.18 -5.28
CA HIS A 83 4.52 2.32 -5.67
C HIS A 83 3.76 2.11 -6.99
N PRO A 84 4.35 1.55 -8.05
CA PRO A 84 3.59 1.30 -9.28
C PRO A 84 2.39 0.39 -9.06
N GLU A 85 2.54 -0.63 -8.20
CA GLU A 85 1.46 -1.54 -7.87
C GLU A 85 0.38 -0.86 -7.04
N VAL A 86 0.77 -0.02 -6.09
CA VAL A 86 -0.19 0.78 -5.29
C VAL A 86 -0.96 1.72 -6.21
N ARG A 87 -0.30 2.38 -7.15
CA ARG A 87 -0.96 3.26 -8.11
C ARG A 87 -1.96 2.51 -8.98
N LEU A 88 -1.59 1.33 -9.43
CA LEU A 88 -2.48 0.49 -10.23
C LEU A 88 -3.74 0.14 -9.44
N ARG A 89 -3.58 -0.24 -8.18
CA ARG A 89 -4.71 -0.56 -7.29
C ARG A 89 -5.57 0.66 -7.01
N MET A 90 -4.96 1.82 -6.81
CA MET A 90 -5.69 3.08 -6.63
C MET A 90 -6.50 3.43 -7.87
N ASN A 91 -5.92 3.30 -9.06
CA ASN A 91 -6.63 3.55 -10.31
C ASN A 91 -7.82 2.61 -10.49
N LYS A 92 -7.65 1.33 -10.15
CA LYS A 92 -8.76 0.36 -10.17
C LYS A 92 -9.87 0.76 -9.20
N PHE A 93 -9.48 1.21 -8.00
CA PHE A 93 -10.44 1.69 -7.00
C PHE A 93 -11.20 2.92 -7.51
N LEU A 94 -10.51 3.89 -8.10
CA LEU A 94 -11.12 5.09 -8.66
C LEU A 94 -12.09 4.74 -9.78
N ASN A 95 -11.70 3.85 -10.69
CA ASN A 95 -12.56 3.42 -11.80
C ASN A 95 -13.80 2.68 -11.31
N LYS A 96 -13.64 1.80 -10.33
CA LYS A 96 -14.75 1.04 -9.74
C LYS A 96 -15.76 1.95 -9.06
N ASN A 97 -15.30 3.06 -8.48
CA ASN A 97 -16.13 3.96 -7.69
C ASN A 97 -16.41 5.31 -8.38
N LYS A 98 -16.18 5.39 -9.69
CA LYS A 98 -16.34 6.66 -10.42
C LYS A 98 -17.75 7.23 -10.39
N LYS A 99 -18.77 6.39 -10.16
CA LYS A 99 -20.18 6.81 -10.05
C LYS A 99 -20.58 7.18 -8.63
N LYS A 100 -19.70 7.03 -7.64
CA LYS A 100 -19.99 7.41 -6.26
C LYS A 100 -19.83 8.91 -6.08
N LYS A 101 -20.61 9.49 -5.14
CA LYS A 101 -20.55 10.93 -4.86
C LYS A 101 -19.17 11.37 -4.37
N ALA A 102 -18.54 10.55 -3.53
CA ALA A 102 -17.24 10.84 -2.95
C ALA A 102 -16.52 9.56 -2.59
N ILE A 103 -15.20 9.64 -2.50
CA ILE A 103 -14.33 8.57 -2.02
C ILE A 103 -13.35 9.14 -1.01
N VAL A 104 -12.82 8.28 -0.14
CA VAL A 104 -11.78 8.66 0.85
C VAL A 104 -10.47 8.01 0.44
N LEU A 105 -9.44 8.82 0.39
CA LEU A 105 -8.09 8.39 0.04
C LEU A 105 -7.14 8.41 1.22
#